data_bd215b6a4645663a8367c71c177ff916
#
_entry.id   bd215b6a4645663a8367c71c177ff916
#
_cell.length_a   1.000
_cell.length_b   1.000
_cell.length_c   1.000
_cell.angle_alpha   90.00
_cell.angle_beta   90.00
_cell.angle_gamma   90.00
#
_symmetry.space_group_name_H-M   'P 1'
#
loop_
_entity.id
_entity.type
_entity.pdbx_description
1 polymer ?
#
loop_
_entity_poly.entity_id
_entity_poly.type
_entity_poly.pdbx_seq_one_letter_code
_entity_poly.pdbx_strand_id
1 'polypeptide(L)'
;MRNTLSILIFMSFILFSCKREGCTDPIAINFEDNASKDDGTCIYKNSLTINFTQTVDGEKLCVFPFGCFAGEVCLDDHSCCISSLNYENTAQEEYNIQTLKYIISDLALHSNNGDTLLLKEVHYIDVNSTNTLIYEITDLQEGNYSSISFTMGLSNENNIS
;
A
#
# COMPACT_ATOMS: atom_id res chain seq x y z
N MET A 1 17.66 -15.56 67.04
CA MET A 1 16.94 -14.39 66.56
C MET A 1 17.74 -13.45 65.62
N ARG A 2 19.04 -13.28 65.86
CA ARG A 2 19.87 -12.35 65.02
C ARG A 2 20.08 -12.81 63.57
N ASN A 3 20.16 -14.13 63.35
CA ASN A 3 20.37 -14.69 62.00
C ASN A 3 19.08 -14.72 61.14
N THR A 4 17.92 -14.88 61.74
CA THR A 4 16.62 -14.89 61.06
C THR A 4 16.21 -13.50 60.57
N LEU A 5 16.56 -12.47 61.31
CA LEU A 5 16.31 -11.07 60.91
C LEU A 5 17.19 -10.67 59.70
N SER A 6 18.44 -11.13 59.67
CA SER A 6 19.37 -10.88 58.55
C SER A 6 18.92 -11.52 57.25
N ILE A 7 18.35 -12.75 57.29
CA ILE A 7 17.80 -13.47 56.15
C ILE A 7 16.53 -12.78 55.59
N LEU A 8 15.67 -12.29 56.50
CA LEU A 8 14.47 -11.55 56.10
C LEU A 8 14.78 -10.22 55.40
N ILE A 9 15.81 -9.51 55.83
CA ILE A 9 16.24 -8.27 55.18
C ILE A 9 16.87 -8.56 53.80
N PHE A 10 17.63 -9.65 53.65
CA PHE A 10 18.23 -10.03 52.36
C PHE A 10 17.18 -10.51 51.34
N MET A 11 16.11 -11.16 51.82
CA MET A 11 15.02 -11.64 50.97
C MET A 11 14.09 -10.50 50.49
N SER A 12 14.06 -9.37 51.18
CA SER A 12 13.31 -8.16 50.82
C SER A 12 13.95 -7.39 49.64
N PHE A 13 15.24 -7.56 49.38
CA PHE A 13 15.95 -6.88 48.29
C PHE A 13 15.78 -7.53 46.93
N ILE A 14 15.25 -8.77 46.85
CA ILE A 14 15.14 -9.53 45.60
C ILE A 14 13.88 -9.15 44.81
N LEU A 15 12.95 -8.37 45.38
CA LEU A 15 11.68 -8.05 44.73
C LEU A 15 11.65 -6.71 43.98
N PHE A 16 12.76 -6.00 43.85
CA PHE A 16 12.88 -4.89 42.90
C PHE A 16 13.11 -5.45 41.52
N SER A 17 12.10 -6.08 40.95
CA SER A 17 12.02 -6.33 39.51
C SER A 17 11.98 -4.96 38.83
N CYS A 18 13.11 -4.56 38.28
CA CYS A 18 13.19 -3.36 37.45
C CYS A 18 12.29 -3.60 36.23
N LYS A 19 11.09 -3.03 36.24
CA LYS A 19 10.22 -3.04 35.07
C LYS A 19 10.91 -2.18 34.01
N ARG A 20 11.34 -2.82 32.93
CA ARG A 20 11.90 -2.13 31.78
C ARG A 20 10.74 -1.55 30.98
N GLU A 21 10.71 -0.23 30.87
CA GLU A 21 9.75 0.49 30.02
C GLU A 21 10.29 0.55 28.59
N GLY A 22 9.39 0.41 27.60
CA GLY A 22 9.69 0.43 26.18
C GLY A 22 8.47 -0.03 25.38
N CYS A 23 8.56 -0.02 24.05
CA CYS A 23 7.47 -0.50 23.20
C CYS A 23 7.28 -2.01 23.34
N THR A 24 6.08 -2.43 23.74
CA THR A 24 5.71 -3.85 23.94
C THR A 24 4.91 -4.45 22.79
N ASP A 25 4.62 -3.67 21.73
CA ASP A 25 3.85 -4.15 20.58
C ASP A 25 4.79 -4.79 19.53
N PRO A 26 4.63 -6.10 19.24
CA PRO A 26 5.48 -6.82 18.28
C PRO A 26 5.38 -6.28 16.83
N ILE A 27 4.32 -5.51 16.50
CA ILE A 27 4.13 -4.92 15.16
C ILE A 27 4.94 -3.62 15.02
N ALA A 28 5.31 -2.99 16.14
CA ALA A 28 6.06 -1.74 16.12
C ALA A 28 7.51 -1.95 15.65
N ILE A 29 8.06 -0.95 14.95
CA ILE A 29 9.44 -0.97 14.44
C ILE A 29 10.45 -0.99 15.59
N ASN A 30 10.12 -0.32 16.68
CA ASN A 30 10.94 -0.19 17.87
C ASN A 30 10.48 -1.13 19.00
N PHE A 31 9.89 -2.28 18.66
CA PHE A 31 9.54 -3.31 19.62
C PHE A 31 10.76 -3.72 20.47
N GLU A 32 10.60 -3.75 21.76
CA GLU A 32 11.60 -4.21 22.71
C GLU A 32 11.15 -5.50 23.42
N ASP A 33 11.72 -6.61 23.05
CA ASP A 33 11.43 -7.94 23.62
C ASP A 33 11.57 -7.98 25.15
N ASN A 34 12.44 -7.12 25.71
CA ASN A 34 12.71 -7.05 27.14
C ASN A 34 11.82 -6.03 27.88
N ALA A 35 10.98 -5.28 27.19
CA ALA A 35 10.06 -4.36 27.83
C ALA A 35 8.96 -5.14 28.55
N SER A 36 8.70 -4.77 29.79
CA SER A 36 7.63 -5.35 30.61
C SER A 36 6.48 -4.38 30.85
N LYS A 37 6.64 -3.13 30.42
CA LYS A 37 5.62 -2.08 30.49
C LYS A 37 5.75 -1.18 29.28
N ASP A 38 4.65 -1.01 28.58
CA ASP A 38 4.55 -0.06 27.47
C ASP A 38 4.69 1.37 27.98
N ASP A 39 5.59 2.14 27.35
CA ASP A 39 5.84 3.54 27.67
C ASP A 39 5.16 4.49 26.66
N GLY A 40 4.40 3.95 25.71
CA GLY A 40 3.71 4.72 24.67
C GLY A 40 4.61 5.22 23.55
N THR A 41 5.84 4.72 23.43
CA THR A 41 6.81 5.12 22.41
C THR A 41 6.79 4.24 21.16
N CYS A 42 5.79 3.34 21.02
CA CYS A 42 5.68 2.46 19.86
C CYS A 42 5.60 3.25 18.55
N ILE A 43 6.48 2.92 17.60
CA ILE A 43 6.53 3.53 16.28
C ILE A 43 6.05 2.48 15.26
N TYR A 44 5.07 2.85 14.45
CA TYR A 44 4.51 1.98 13.42
C TYR A 44 4.92 2.46 12.03
N LYS A 45 5.10 1.50 11.12
CA LYS A 45 5.24 1.83 9.68
C LYS A 45 3.90 2.24 9.13
N ASN A 46 3.85 3.43 8.57
CA ASN A 46 2.71 3.83 7.77
C ASN A 46 2.83 3.21 6.38
N SER A 47 1.74 2.69 5.85
CA SER A 47 1.67 2.18 4.50
C SER A 47 0.54 2.84 3.72
N LEU A 48 0.75 2.98 2.41
CA LEU A 48 -0.26 3.44 1.47
C LEU A 48 -0.29 2.50 0.30
N THR A 49 -1.47 2.00 -0.04
CA THR A 49 -1.69 1.21 -1.25
C THR A 49 -2.53 2.01 -2.23
N ILE A 50 -2.01 2.17 -3.43
CA ILE A 50 -2.70 2.84 -4.54
C ILE A 50 -3.09 1.77 -5.55
N ASN A 51 -4.40 1.67 -5.82
CA ASN A 51 -4.95 0.74 -6.80
C ASN A 51 -5.40 1.52 -8.04
N PHE A 52 -4.90 1.11 -9.20
CA PHE A 52 -5.27 1.68 -10.50
C PHE A 52 -6.37 0.83 -11.11
N THR A 53 -7.55 1.43 -11.25
CA THR A 53 -8.71 0.79 -11.88
C THR A 53 -9.10 1.59 -13.13
N GLN A 54 -9.46 0.87 -14.19
CA GLN A 54 -9.89 1.45 -15.43
C GLN A 54 -11.36 1.12 -15.66
N THR A 55 -12.10 2.07 -16.19
CA THR A 55 -13.52 1.90 -16.51
C THR A 55 -13.82 2.37 -17.91
N VAL A 56 -14.81 1.76 -18.55
CA VAL A 56 -15.41 2.23 -19.80
C VAL A 56 -16.92 2.34 -19.52
N ASP A 57 -17.47 3.52 -19.77
CA ASP A 57 -18.90 3.84 -19.54
C ASP A 57 -19.38 3.54 -18.10
N GLY A 58 -18.45 3.68 -17.12
CA GLY A 58 -18.72 3.44 -15.70
C GLY A 58 -18.55 1.97 -15.26
N GLU A 59 -18.40 1.06 -16.18
CA GLU A 59 -18.12 -0.35 -15.89
C GLU A 59 -16.62 -0.62 -15.86
N LYS A 60 -16.19 -1.58 -15.03
CA LYS A 60 -14.79 -1.98 -14.95
C LYS A 60 -14.32 -2.44 -16.33
N LEU A 61 -13.18 -1.88 -16.79
CA LEU A 61 -12.57 -2.30 -18.04
C LEU A 61 -12.20 -3.78 -17.99
N CYS A 62 -12.70 -4.51 -18.95
CA CYS A 62 -12.31 -5.89 -19.21
C CYS A 62 -11.43 -5.92 -20.46
N VAL A 63 -10.20 -6.38 -20.26
CA VAL A 63 -9.25 -6.62 -21.37
C VAL A 63 -9.28 -8.10 -21.67
N PHE A 64 -9.37 -8.43 -22.94
CA PHE A 64 -9.42 -9.82 -23.39
C PHE A 64 -8.06 -10.49 -23.09
N PRO A 65 -7.93 -11.36 -22.08
CA PRO A 65 -6.65 -12.03 -21.83
C PRO A 65 -6.37 -13.04 -22.95
N PHE A 66 -5.12 -13.09 -23.35
CA PHE A 66 -4.62 -14.16 -24.21
C PHE A 66 -4.91 -15.52 -23.52
N GLY A 67 -5.87 -16.30 -24.03
CA GLY A 67 -6.19 -17.63 -23.54
C GLY A 67 -7.63 -17.87 -23.09
N CYS A 68 -8.50 -16.87 -23.05
CA CYS A 68 -9.94 -17.12 -22.88
C CYS A 68 -10.58 -17.39 -24.24
N PHE A 69 -11.17 -18.56 -24.40
CA PHE A 69 -11.96 -18.91 -25.57
C PHE A 69 -13.38 -18.32 -25.46
N ALA A 70 -13.94 -17.89 -26.58
CA ALA A 70 -15.28 -17.37 -26.64
C ALA A 70 -16.27 -18.38 -26.00
N GLY A 71 -16.85 -18.02 -24.85
CA GLY A 71 -17.82 -18.81 -24.11
C GLY A 71 -17.45 -19.21 -22.69
N GLU A 72 -16.25 -18.89 -22.21
CA GLU A 72 -15.87 -19.18 -20.83
C GLU A 72 -16.09 -17.96 -19.92
N VAL A 73 -16.81 -18.21 -18.82
CA VAL A 73 -16.97 -17.25 -17.71
C VAL A 73 -15.76 -17.39 -16.81
N CYS A 74 -14.87 -16.45 -16.84
CA CYS A 74 -13.79 -16.39 -15.87
C CYS A 74 -14.35 -15.86 -14.54
N LEU A 75 -14.52 -16.76 -13.59
CA LEU A 75 -14.88 -16.47 -12.22
C LEU A 75 -13.59 -16.45 -11.43
N ASP A 76 -13.16 -15.29 -11.06
CA ASP A 76 -12.46 -14.93 -9.83
C ASP A 76 -11.77 -13.58 -10.05
N ASP A 77 -12.12 -12.65 -9.23
CA ASP A 77 -11.48 -11.40 -8.77
C ASP A 77 -10.58 -10.55 -9.73
N HIS A 78 -10.07 -11.12 -10.82
CA HIS A 78 -9.14 -10.43 -11.73
C HIS A 78 -9.49 -10.55 -13.22
N SER A 79 -10.53 -11.27 -13.59
CA SER A 79 -10.83 -11.53 -14.99
C SER A 79 -12.29 -11.27 -15.31
N CYS A 80 -12.55 -10.18 -15.97
CA CYS A 80 -13.80 -10.00 -16.68
C CYS A 80 -13.70 -10.76 -18.00
N CYS A 81 -14.25 -11.92 -18.09
CA CYS A 81 -14.44 -12.58 -19.37
C CYS A 81 -15.91 -12.93 -19.51
N ILE A 82 -16.69 -11.97 -19.95
CA ILE A 82 -18.00 -12.27 -20.50
C ILE A 82 -17.79 -12.38 -22.01
N SER A 83 -18.34 -13.40 -22.61
CA SER A 83 -18.17 -13.81 -24.01
C SER A 83 -18.62 -12.78 -25.07
N SER A 84 -18.91 -11.55 -24.69
CA SER A 84 -19.39 -10.49 -25.57
C SER A 84 -19.15 -9.10 -24.99
N LEU A 85 -17.93 -8.80 -24.50
CA LEU A 85 -17.59 -7.43 -24.14
C LEU A 85 -17.17 -6.67 -25.39
N ASN A 86 -18.15 -6.40 -26.23
CA ASN A 86 -18.02 -5.37 -27.21
C ASN A 86 -18.52 -4.07 -26.58
N TYR A 87 -17.68 -3.08 -26.53
CA TYR A 87 -18.09 -1.71 -26.26
C TYR A 87 -18.65 -1.12 -27.54
N GLU A 88 -19.60 -0.21 -27.42
CA GLU A 88 -20.19 0.48 -28.56
C GLU A 88 -19.79 1.95 -28.54
N ASN A 89 -19.29 2.47 -29.63
CA ASN A 89 -19.00 3.89 -29.75
C ASN A 89 -20.23 4.70 -30.13
N THR A 90 -20.13 6.02 -30.18
CA THR A 90 -21.25 6.92 -30.53
C THR A 90 -21.75 6.74 -31.98
N ALA A 91 -20.99 6.06 -32.84
CA ALA A 91 -21.38 5.70 -34.19
C ALA A 91 -22.10 4.36 -34.31
N GLN A 92 -22.37 3.71 -33.14
CA GLN A 92 -22.96 2.36 -33.03
C GLN A 92 -22.05 1.25 -33.61
N GLU A 93 -20.73 1.45 -33.55
CA GLU A 93 -19.77 0.44 -33.94
C GLU A 93 -19.29 -0.28 -32.69
N GLU A 94 -19.28 -1.61 -32.76
CA GLU A 94 -18.78 -2.47 -31.70
C GLU A 94 -17.24 -2.55 -31.76
N TYR A 95 -16.61 -2.46 -30.59
CA TYR A 95 -15.16 -2.65 -30.45
C TYR A 95 -14.82 -3.35 -29.15
N ASN A 96 -13.63 -3.95 -29.10
CA ASN A 96 -13.07 -4.48 -27.86
C ASN A 96 -11.68 -3.91 -27.58
N ILE A 97 -11.28 -3.94 -26.31
CA ILE A 97 -9.97 -3.49 -25.87
C ILE A 97 -9.13 -4.71 -25.57
N GLN A 98 -8.11 -4.97 -26.36
CA GLN A 98 -7.21 -6.12 -26.19
C GLN A 98 -6.02 -5.77 -25.29
N THR A 99 -5.59 -4.52 -25.30
CA THR A 99 -4.42 -4.07 -24.55
C THR A 99 -4.61 -2.62 -24.15
N LEU A 100 -4.39 -2.35 -22.87
CA LEU A 100 -4.27 -0.98 -22.37
C LEU A 100 -3.00 -0.87 -21.54
N LYS A 101 -2.07 -0.05 -22.02
CA LYS A 101 -0.79 0.21 -21.36
C LYS A 101 -0.53 1.70 -21.35
N TYR A 102 -0.09 2.21 -20.22
CA TYR A 102 0.23 3.63 -20.09
C TYR A 102 1.25 3.87 -18.98
N ILE A 103 1.75 5.07 -18.93
CA ILE A 103 2.70 5.52 -17.93
C ILE A 103 2.04 6.65 -17.14
N ILE A 104 2.28 6.66 -15.84
CA ILE A 104 2.12 7.84 -15.01
C ILE A 104 3.48 8.26 -14.48
N SER A 105 3.70 9.56 -14.32
CA SER A 105 4.91 10.09 -13.72
C SER A 105 4.59 11.10 -12.62
N ASP A 106 5.59 11.40 -11.81
CA ASP A 106 5.54 12.40 -10.74
C ASP A 106 4.39 12.16 -9.76
N LEU A 107 4.16 10.89 -9.41
CA LEU A 107 3.17 10.53 -8.41
C LEU A 107 3.59 11.08 -7.05
N ALA A 108 2.81 11.98 -6.49
CA ALA A 108 3.16 12.70 -5.27
C ALA A 108 1.96 12.93 -4.34
N LEU A 109 2.25 12.98 -3.05
CA LEU A 109 1.34 13.42 -2.00
C LEU A 109 1.62 14.86 -1.61
N HIS A 110 0.57 15.61 -1.35
CA HIS A 110 0.64 17.00 -0.89
C HIS A 110 0.02 17.12 0.49
N SER A 111 0.75 17.74 1.40
CA SER A 111 0.27 17.98 2.75
C SER A 111 -0.42 19.34 2.87
N ASN A 112 -1.17 19.53 3.96
CA ASN A 112 -1.90 20.76 4.24
C ASN A 112 -0.99 21.97 4.48
N ASN A 113 0.27 21.75 4.84
CA ASN A 113 1.27 22.79 5.06
C ASN A 113 2.05 23.19 3.80
N GLY A 114 1.74 22.55 2.65
CA GLY A 114 2.34 22.85 1.36
C GLY A 114 3.54 21.97 0.99
N ASP A 115 3.93 21.03 1.84
CA ASP A 115 5.00 20.09 1.51
C ASP A 115 4.52 19.06 0.48
N THR A 116 5.45 18.63 -0.37
CA THR A 116 5.20 17.61 -1.39
C THR A 116 6.15 16.44 -1.17
N LEU A 117 5.58 15.25 -1.07
CA LEU A 117 6.32 13.99 -0.99
C LEU A 117 6.18 13.24 -2.31
N LEU A 118 7.27 13.16 -3.06
CA LEU A 118 7.33 12.35 -4.28
C LEU A 118 7.35 10.87 -3.90
N LEU A 119 6.37 10.12 -4.38
CA LEU A 119 6.22 8.68 -4.15
C LEU A 119 6.90 7.85 -5.23
N LYS A 120 6.74 8.26 -6.48
CA LYS A 120 7.24 7.54 -7.65
C LYS A 120 7.48 8.50 -8.81
N GLU A 121 8.67 8.45 -9.39
CA GLU A 121 9.01 9.24 -10.58
C GLU A 121 8.27 8.75 -11.82
N VAL A 122 8.31 7.43 -12.07
CA VAL A 122 7.67 6.80 -13.22
C VAL A 122 7.05 5.47 -12.80
N HIS A 123 5.79 5.25 -13.14
CA HIS A 123 5.09 4.00 -12.94
C HIS A 123 4.40 3.56 -14.23
N TYR A 124 4.79 2.36 -14.70
CA TYR A 124 4.19 1.74 -15.88
C TYR A 124 2.98 0.91 -15.47
N ILE A 125 1.88 1.05 -16.20
CA ILE A 125 0.64 0.32 -15.99
C ILE A 125 0.34 -0.51 -17.24
N ASP A 126 0.16 -1.81 -17.01
CA ASP A 126 -0.34 -2.77 -17.99
C ASP A 126 -1.55 -3.46 -17.37
N VAL A 127 -2.73 -3.24 -17.94
CA VAL A 127 -3.99 -3.76 -17.40
C VAL A 127 -4.02 -5.30 -17.36
N ASN A 128 -3.24 -5.95 -18.20
CA ASN A 128 -3.08 -7.41 -18.20
C ASN A 128 -2.11 -7.93 -17.13
N SER A 129 -1.48 -7.04 -16.35
CA SER A 129 -0.50 -7.40 -15.33
C SER A 129 -0.89 -6.80 -13.99
N THR A 130 -1.46 -7.62 -13.10
CA THR A 130 -1.97 -7.19 -11.79
C THR A 130 -0.93 -6.49 -10.93
N ASN A 131 0.35 -6.90 -11.04
CA ASN A 131 1.45 -6.27 -10.28
C ASN A 131 1.65 -4.80 -10.62
N THR A 132 1.22 -4.36 -11.82
CA THR A 132 1.36 -2.97 -12.25
C THR A 132 0.17 -2.12 -11.83
N LEU A 133 -0.94 -2.76 -11.44
CA LEU A 133 -2.17 -2.09 -11.01
C LEU A 133 -2.16 -1.71 -9.54
N ILE A 134 -1.18 -2.19 -8.79
CA ILE A 134 -1.05 -1.94 -7.35
C ILE A 134 0.32 -1.32 -7.10
N TYR A 135 0.32 -0.19 -6.42
CA TYR A 135 1.55 0.42 -5.95
C TYR A 135 1.49 0.56 -4.43
N GLU A 136 2.38 -0.17 -3.75
CA GLU A 136 2.49 -0.20 -2.29
C GLU A 136 3.69 0.60 -1.82
N ILE A 137 3.46 1.44 -0.83
CA ILE A 137 4.46 2.20 -0.11
C ILE A 137 4.43 1.70 1.33
N THR A 138 5.50 1.04 1.76
CA THR A 138 5.58 0.39 3.08
C THR A 138 6.25 1.23 4.16
N ASP A 139 6.74 2.41 3.81
CA ASP A 139 7.49 3.29 4.70
C ASP A 139 7.13 4.76 4.43
N LEU A 140 5.82 5.02 4.48
CA LEU A 140 5.30 6.36 4.25
C LEU A 140 5.68 7.28 5.40
N GLN A 141 6.27 8.43 5.09
CA GLN A 141 6.54 9.46 6.08
C GLN A 141 5.25 9.89 6.77
N GLU A 142 5.29 9.96 8.10
CA GLU A 142 4.15 10.44 8.89
C GLU A 142 3.79 11.87 8.49
N GLY A 143 2.50 12.14 8.29
CA GLY A 143 2.02 13.44 7.88
C GLY A 143 0.53 13.49 7.59
N ASN A 144 0.02 14.71 7.50
CA ASN A 144 -1.38 14.98 7.12
C ASN A 144 -1.43 15.34 5.63
N TYR A 145 -1.72 14.38 4.79
CA TYR A 145 -1.82 14.56 3.35
C TYR A 145 -3.25 14.87 2.94
N SER A 146 -3.43 15.87 2.09
CA SER A 146 -4.75 16.36 1.64
C SER A 146 -5.07 16.01 0.20
N SER A 147 -4.04 15.75 -0.62
CA SER A 147 -4.24 15.41 -2.03
C SER A 147 -3.11 14.58 -2.58
N ILE A 148 -3.41 13.92 -3.70
CA ILE A 148 -2.47 13.17 -4.53
C ILE A 148 -2.46 13.79 -5.92
N SER A 149 -1.30 13.85 -6.56
CA SER A 149 -1.15 14.28 -7.94
C SER A 149 -0.28 13.31 -8.74
N PHE A 150 -0.47 13.29 -10.04
CA PHE A 150 0.38 12.58 -10.99
C PHE A 150 0.24 13.20 -12.38
N THR A 151 1.20 12.92 -13.25
CA THR A 151 1.16 13.26 -14.66
C THR A 151 0.80 12.02 -15.47
N MET A 152 -0.19 12.13 -16.38
CA MET A 152 -0.48 11.07 -17.34
C MET A 152 0.57 11.15 -18.47
N GLY A 153 1.34 10.09 -18.65
CA GLY A 153 2.50 10.04 -19.54
C GLY A 153 3.82 10.36 -18.80
N LEU A 154 4.86 10.70 -19.57
CA LEU A 154 6.13 11.17 -19.03
C LEU A 154 6.09 12.69 -18.88
N SER A 155 6.52 13.19 -17.74
CA SER A 155 6.79 14.63 -17.57
C SER A 155 7.98 15.06 -18.40
N ASN A 156 8.12 16.37 -18.60
CA ASN A 156 9.25 16.93 -19.37
C ASN A 156 10.61 16.56 -18.75
N GLU A 157 10.66 16.40 -17.43
CA GLU A 157 11.87 16.04 -16.69
C GLU A 157 12.24 14.56 -16.88
N ASN A 158 11.23 13.70 -17.05
CA ASN A 158 11.40 12.27 -17.25
C ASN A 158 11.46 11.85 -18.71
N ASN A 159 11.20 12.76 -19.65
CA ASN A 159 11.24 12.53 -21.09
C ASN A 159 12.56 13.04 -21.69
N ILE A 160 13.66 12.44 -21.27
CA ILE A 160 15.00 12.79 -21.76
C ILE A 160 15.29 11.92 -22.99
N SER A 161 15.35 12.52 -24.15
CA SER A 161 15.77 11.90 -25.42
C SER A 161 17.24 12.21 -25.73
#